data_e8179863dc4cc38ed03b6f6a90096880
#
_entry.id   e8179863dc4cc38ed03b6f6a90096880
#
_cell.length_a   1.000
_cell.length_b   1.000
_cell.length_c   1.000
_cell.angle_alpha   90.00
_cell.angle_beta   90.00
_cell.angle_gamma   90.00
#
_symmetry.space_group_name_H-M   'P 1'
#
loop_
_entity.id
_entity.type
_entity.pdbx_description
1 polymer ?
#
loop_
_entity_poly.entity_id
_entity_poly.type
_entity_poly.pdbx_seq_one_letter_code
_entity_poly.pdbx_strand_id
1 'polypeptide(L)'
;MVQDLGYLKESASQTAGPYVHIGLTPNFADIKGVYPVDLGTTMVNDKTRGERITVTGRVIDGSGTPLKDALIEIWQADADGIYNSPSETRGSADPNFTGWGRCP
;
A
#
# COMPACT_ATOMS: atom_id res chain seq x y z
N MET A 1 4.22 19.80 -32.53
CA MET A 1 4.28 18.32 -32.51
C MET A 1 4.37 17.83 -31.11
N VAL A 2 3.53 16.92 -30.69
CA VAL A 2 3.57 16.31 -29.36
C VAL A 2 4.29 14.97 -29.49
N GLN A 3 5.33 14.78 -28.69
CA GLN A 3 6.04 13.51 -28.63
C GLN A 3 5.23 12.52 -27.81
N ASP A 4 5.02 11.33 -28.37
CA ASP A 4 4.46 10.21 -27.62
C ASP A 4 5.51 9.65 -26.65
N LEU A 5 5.23 9.75 -25.37
CA LEU A 5 6.15 9.27 -24.31
C LEU A 5 5.80 7.85 -23.83
N GLY A 6 4.80 7.22 -24.42
CA GLY A 6 4.39 5.87 -24.03
C GLY A 6 3.74 5.77 -22.66
N TYR A 7 3.31 6.89 -22.07
CA TYR A 7 2.61 6.89 -20.79
C TYR A 7 1.19 6.37 -20.97
N LEU A 8 0.75 5.63 -19.96
CA LEU A 8 -0.66 5.25 -19.86
C LEU A 8 -1.51 6.48 -19.59
N LYS A 9 -2.76 6.44 -20.05
CA LYS A 9 -3.72 7.50 -19.74
C LYS A 9 -3.96 7.54 -18.23
N GLU A 10 -4.05 8.75 -17.71
CA GLU A 10 -4.43 8.96 -16.32
C GLU A 10 -5.85 8.45 -16.06
N SER A 11 -6.01 7.72 -14.96
CA SER A 11 -7.34 7.30 -14.51
C SER A 11 -8.10 8.49 -13.94
N ALA A 12 -9.42 8.49 -14.12
CA ALA A 12 -10.27 9.50 -13.48
C ALA A 12 -10.19 9.40 -11.96
N SER A 13 -10.20 10.56 -11.30
CA SER A 13 -10.30 10.60 -9.85
C SER A 13 -11.64 10.00 -9.40
N GLN A 14 -11.60 9.25 -8.32
CA GLN A 14 -12.78 8.63 -7.73
C GLN A 14 -12.86 8.98 -6.25
N THR A 15 -13.98 9.51 -5.84
CA THR A 15 -14.24 9.76 -4.43
C THR A 15 -14.38 8.45 -3.68
N ALA A 16 -13.64 8.30 -2.59
CA ALA A 16 -13.86 7.21 -1.65
C ALA A 16 -15.16 7.47 -0.88
N GLY A 17 -16.11 6.56 -1.00
CA GLY A 17 -17.36 6.63 -0.25
C GLY A 17 -17.18 6.16 1.20
N PRO A 18 -18.23 6.31 2.04
CA PRO A 18 -18.16 5.94 3.46
C PRO A 18 -17.96 4.44 3.71
N TYR A 19 -18.19 3.61 2.69
CA TYR A 19 -18.04 2.15 2.79
C TYR A 19 -16.70 1.64 2.27
N VAL A 20 -15.76 2.52 1.90
CA VAL A 20 -14.49 2.09 1.30
C VAL A 20 -13.68 1.18 2.23
N HIS A 21 -13.68 1.46 3.53
CA HIS A 21 -12.95 0.64 4.51
C HIS A 21 -13.55 -0.75 4.71
N ILE A 22 -14.84 -0.94 4.44
CA ILE A 22 -15.48 -2.26 4.49
C ILE A 22 -14.89 -3.18 3.41
N GLY A 23 -14.60 -2.64 2.23
CA GLY A 23 -13.98 -3.40 1.15
C GLY A 23 -12.48 -3.60 1.31
N LEU A 24 -11.77 -2.62 1.86
CA LEU A 24 -10.31 -2.60 1.93
C LEU A 24 -9.75 -3.13 3.25
N THR A 25 -10.40 -2.81 4.37
CA THR A 25 -9.98 -3.22 5.72
C THR A 25 -11.20 -3.63 6.55
N PRO A 26 -11.89 -4.72 6.16
CA PRO A 26 -13.13 -5.10 6.82
C PRO A 26 -12.93 -5.46 8.30
N ASN A 27 -11.84 -6.12 8.67
CA ASN A 27 -11.59 -6.46 10.08
C ASN A 27 -11.39 -5.22 10.94
N PHE A 28 -10.68 -4.23 10.43
CA PHE A 28 -10.53 -2.93 11.11
C PHE A 28 -11.89 -2.22 11.26
N ALA A 29 -12.77 -2.33 10.28
CA ALA A 29 -14.11 -1.78 10.31
C ALA A 29 -15.11 -2.65 11.12
N ASP A 30 -14.62 -3.67 11.82
CA ASP A 30 -15.39 -4.62 12.62
C ASP A 30 -16.38 -5.48 11.82
N ILE A 31 -16.10 -5.68 10.55
CA ILE A 31 -16.84 -6.59 9.67
C ILE A 31 -16.05 -7.89 9.54
N LYS A 32 -16.56 -8.97 10.10
CA LYS A 32 -15.90 -10.28 10.11
C LYS A 32 -16.38 -11.17 8.99
N GLY A 33 -15.57 -12.15 8.61
CA GLY A 33 -15.92 -13.19 7.64
C GLY A 33 -15.55 -12.89 6.19
N VAL A 34 -15.04 -11.69 5.87
CA VAL A 34 -14.56 -11.36 4.52
C VAL A 34 -13.15 -11.91 4.31
N TYR A 35 -12.22 -11.56 5.20
CA TYR A 35 -10.86 -12.10 5.24
C TYR A 35 -10.52 -12.52 6.68
N PRO A 36 -9.68 -13.56 6.86
CA PRO A 36 -9.16 -13.90 8.19
C PRO A 36 -8.40 -12.73 8.83
N VAL A 37 -7.58 -12.04 8.05
CA VAL A 37 -6.81 -10.85 8.41
C VAL A 37 -6.92 -9.88 7.24
N ASP A 38 -6.95 -8.59 7.52
CA ASP A 38 -6.99 -7.58 6.46
C ASP A 38 -5.73 -7.64 5.59
N LEU A 39 -5.92 -7.49 4.28
CA LEU A 39 -4.83 -7.55 3.33
C LEU A 39 -3.88 -6.36 3.53
N GLY A 40 -2.58 -6.64 3.44
CA GLY A 40 -1.56 -5.60 3.53
C GLY A 40 -1.17 -5.18 4.95
N THR A 41 -1.63 -5.89 5.99
CA THR A 41 -1.27 -5.57 7.38
C THR A 41 0.17 -5.97 7.74
N THR A 42 0.76 -6.87 6.99
CA THR A 42 2.12 -7.37 7.24
C THR A 42 2.90 -7.42 5.93
N MET A 43 4.09 -6.82 5.91
CA MET A 43 4.99 -6.78 4.75
C MET A 43 6.18 -7.71 4.89
N VAL A 44 6.52 -8.11 6.10
CA VAL A 44 7.77 -8.79 6.45
C VAL A 44 7.50 -10.05 7.26
N ASN A 45 8.49 -10.95 7.29
CA ASN A 45 8.56 -12.08 8.22
C ASN A 45 9.98 -12.21 8.78
N ASP A 46 10.26 -13.27 9.53
CA ASP A 46 11.57 -13.49 10.14
C ASP A 46 12.71 -13.66 9.14
N LYS A 47 12.40 -14.03 7.91
CA LYS A 47 13.37 -14.32 6.84
C LYS A 47 13.57 -13.15 5.88
N THR A 48 12.83 -12.07 6.02
CA THR A 48 12.95 -10.90 5.15
C THR A 48 14.33 -10.27 5.32
N ARG A 49 15.01 -10.01 4.20
CA ARG A 49 16.32 -9.35 4.19
C ARG A 49 16.18 -7.85 4.42
N GLY A 50 17.24 -7.25 4.92
CA GLY A 50 17.33 -5.80 5.14
C GLY A 50 17.14 -5.40 6.59
N GLU A 51 17.35 -4.12 6.85
CA GLU A 51 17.17 -3.53 8.16
C GLU A 51 15.70 -3.31 8.45
N ARG A 52 15.27 -3.67 9.66
CA ARG A 52 13.90 -3.35 10.13
C ARG A 52 13.84 -1.92 10.60
N ILE A 53 12.90 -1.19 10.03
CA ILE A 53 12.60 0.19 10.45
C ILE A 53 11.13 0.32 10.78
N THR A 54 10.79 1.30 11.57
CA THR A 54 9.41 1.70 11.83
C THR A 54 9.21 3.12 11.34
N VAL A 55 8.22 3.30 10.47
CA VAL A 55 7.82 4.63 9.99
C VAL A 55 6.47 4.97 10.61
N THR A 56 6.40 6.12 11.22
CA THR A 56 5.16 6.65 11.80
C THR A 56 4.85 8.00 11.20
N GLY A 57 3.57 8.34 11.12
CA GLY A 57 3.14 9.61 10.57
C GLY A 57 1.72 9.95 10.96
N ARG A 58 1.29 11.13 10.58
CA ARG A 58 -0.07 11.61 10.74
C ARG A 58 -0.56 12.21 9.44
N VAL A 59 -1.81 11.96 9.11
CA VAL A 59 -2.49 12.64 8.01
C VAL A 59 -3.29 13.79 8.62
N ILE A 60 -2.99 15.00 8.18
CA ILE A 60 -3.55 16.23 8.75
C ILE A 60 -4.17 17.03 7.61
N ASP A 61 -5.38 17.54 7.80
CA ASP A 61 -6.06 18.36 6.80
C ASP A 61 -5.50 19.79 6.75
N GLY A 62 -6.04 20.61 5.86
CA GLY A 62 -5.62 22.00 5.69
C GLY A 62 -5.89 22.90 6.90
N SER A 63 -6.71 22.47 7.84
CA SER A 63 -7.01 23.17 9.10
C SER A 63 -6.13 22.74 10.26
N GLY A 64 -5.23 21.77 10.04
CA GLY A 64 -4.41 21.18 11.09
C GLY A 64 -5.13 20.11 11.90
N THR A 65 -6.26 19.60 11.44
CA THR A 65 -7.04 18.57 12.11
C THR A 65 -6.61 17.19 11.62
N PRO A 66 -6.28 16.22 12.51
CA PRO A 66 -5.97 14.88 12.10
C PRO A 66 -7.15 14.18 11.42
N LEU A 67 -6.89 13.51 10.29
CA LEU A 67 -7.87 12.66 9.62
C LEU A 67 -7.87 11.29 10.28
N LYS A 68 -8.99 10.91 10.88
CA LYS A 68 -9.14 9.65 11.63
C LYS A 68 -9.50 8.46 10.74
N ASP A 69 -9.96 8.72 9.52
CA ASP A 69 -10.42 7.73 8.56
C ASP A 69 -9.52 7.64 7.32
N ALA A 70 -8.30 8.16 7.40
CA ALA A 70 -7.34 8.04 6.32
C ALA A 70 -6.87 6.59 6.18
N LEU A 71 -6.68 6.15 4.95
CA LEU A 71 -6.07 4.88 4.62
C LEU A 71 -4.73 5.16 3.96
N ILE A 72 -3.65 4.59 4.51
CA ILE A 72 -2.31 4.74 3.95
C ILE A 72 -1.91 3.43 3.28
N GLU A 73 -1.42 3.52 2.05
CA GLU A 73 -0.85 2.39 1.33
C GLU A 73 0.62 2.67 1.01
N ILE A 74 1.45 1.64 1.09
CA ILE A 74 2.88 1.70 0.81
C ILE A 74 3.19 0.73 -0.32
N TRP A 75 4.02 1.19 -1.26
CA TRP A 75 4.66 0.36 -2.27
C TRP A 75 6.16 0.59 -2.22
N GLN A 76 6.95 -0.49 -2.08
CA GLN A 76 8.36 -0.41 -1.77
C GLN A 76 9.15 -1.53 -2.43
N ALA A 77 10.36 -1.23 -2.89
CA ALA A 77 11.34 -2.23 -3.31
C ALA A 77 11.88 -3.01 -2.09
N ASP A 78 12.38 -4.21 -2.35
CA ASP A 78 13.08 -4.99 -1.32
C ASP A 78 14.47 -4.43 -1.00
N ALA A 79 15.23 -5.12 -0.15
CA ALA A 79 16.57 -4.70 0.28
C ALA A 79 17.58 -4.59 -0.87
N ASP A 80 17.34 -5.27 -1.99
CA ASP A 80 18.19 -5.21 -3.19
C ASP A 80 17.68 -4.18 -4.22
N GLY A 81 16.63 -3.44 -3.91
CA GLY A 81 16.02 -2.48 -4.81
C GLY A 81 15.09 -3.10 -5.86
N ILE A 82 14.64 -4.32 -5.67
CA ILE A 82 13.81 -5.07 -6.60
C ILE A 82 12.35 -5.00 -6.17
N TYR A 83 11.46 -4.63 -7.08
CA TYR A 83 10.03 -4.58 -6.82
C TYR A 83 9.37 -5.94 -7.03
N ASN A 84 8.40 -6.26 -6.20
CA ASN A 84 7.55 -7.43 -6.37
C ASN A 84 6.46 -7.14 -7.41
N SER A 85 6.82 -7.13 -8.67
CA SER A 85 5.96 -6.77 -9.79
C SER A 85 6.25 -7.64 -10.99
N PRO A 86 5.22 -8.02 -11.77
CA PRO A 86 5.43 -8.73 -13.04
C PRO A 86 6.24 -7.93 -14.07
N SER A 87 6.27 -6.60 -13.92
CA SER A 87 7.03 -5.70 -14.81
C SER A 87 8.48 -5.54 -14.40
N GLU A 88 8.91 -6.13 -13.28
CA GLU A 88 10.30 -6.03 -12.82
C GLU A 88 11.21 -6.90 -13.71
N THR A 89 12.25 -6.28 -14.27
CA THR A 89 13.19 -6.93 -15.18
C THR A 89 14.60 -7.08 -14.62
N ARG A 90 14.89 -6.48 -13.45
CA ARG A 90 16.25 -6.43 -12.88
C ARG A 90 16.60 -7.62 -12.01
N GLY A 91 15.62 -8.44 -11.66
CA GLY A 91 15.82 -9.61 -10.82
C GLY A 91 14.52 -10.07 -10.18
N SER A 92 14.63 -11.02 -9.26
CA SER A 92 13.51 -11.55 -8.50
C SER A 92 13.46 -10.89 -7.12
N ALA A 93 12.29 -10.42 -6.73
CA ALA A 93 12.08 -9.85 -5.40
C ALA A 93 12.22 -10.91 -4.30
N ASP A 94 12.56 -10.46 -3.11
CA ASP A 94 12.62 -11.30 -1.91
C ASP A 94 11.23 -11.92 -1.68
N PRO A 95 11.10 -13.26 -1.70
CA PRO A 95 9.79 -13.92 -1.48
C PRO A 95 9.25 -13.74 -0.06
N ASN A 96 10.07 -13.26 0.86
CA ASN A 96 9.71 -13.00 2.25
C ASN A 96 9.32 -11.52 2.50
N PHE A 97 9.19 -10.74 1.44
CA PHE A 97 8.80 -9.33 1.50
C PHE A 97 7.68 -9.06 0.50
N THR A 98 6.54 -8.59 0.97
CA THR A 98 5.39 -8.36 0.07
C THR A 98 5.58 -7.14 -0.83
N GLY A 99 6.34 -6.15 -0.38
CA GLY A 99 6.56 -4.90 -1.08
C GLY A 99 5.41 -3.92 -0.99
N TRP A 100 4.28 -4.29 -0.42
CA TRP A 100 3.15 -3.40 -0.24
C TRP A 100 2.53 -3.59 1.14
N GLY A 101 1.93 -2.52 1.63
CA GLY A 101 1.26 -2.52 2.92
C GLY A 101 0.08 -1.56 2.93
N ARG A 102 -0.84 -1.80 3.84
CA ARG A 102 -2.04 -1.00 4.04
C ARG A 102 -2.26 -0.79 5.53
N CYS A 103 -2.46 0.47 5.91
CA CYS A 103 -2.70 0.87 7.28
C CYS A 103 -3.95 1.76 7.32
N PRO A 104 -5.02 1.33 7.98
CA PRO A 104 -6.24 2.13 8.15
C PRO A 104 -6.08 3.21 9.22
#